data_9a40362f559f8bc82bc07a7df1219ccf
#
_entry.id   9a40362f559f8bc82bc07a7df1219ccf
#
_cell.length_a   1.000
_cell.length_b   1.000
_cell.length_c   1.000
_cell.angle_alpha   90.00
_cell.angle_beta   90.00
_cell.angle_gamma   90.00
#
_symmetry.space_group_name_H-M   'P 1'
#
loop_
_entity.id
_entity.type
_entity.pdbx_description
1 polymer ?
#
loop_
_entity_poly.entity_id
_entity_poly.type
_entity_poly.pdbx_seq_one_letter_code
_entity_poly.pdbx_strand_id
1 'polypeptide(L)'
;MIGPSDPLPGDPFTERRSRMIKAMKFVSIPVRDQQRALEFYTTKLGFRVVTDQPFSGEQRWIELGVGRSGTGITLFTPPGHEERVGTFTGISFVADDVKATWRELAAKGVVFIQEPKEEGWGTSAIFADPDGNQFVLGSG
;
A
#
# COMPACT_ATOMS: atom_id res chain seq x y z
N MET A 1 -18.94 22.25 -1.44
CA MET A 1 -20.05 21.43 -0.94
C MET A 1 -19.55 20.52 0.17
N ILE A 2 -20.28 20.45 1.27
CA ILE A 2 -19.90 19.57 2.39
C ILE A 2 -20.59 18.22 2.17
N GLY A 3 -19.81 17.16 2.10
CA GLY A 3 -20.33 15.80 2.02
C GLY A 3 -20.80 15.28 3.36
N PRO A 4 -21.53 14.14 3.40
CA PRO A 4 -22.06 13.58 4.64
C PRO A 4 -20.99 13.26 5.70
N SER A 5 -19.75 12.98 5.27
CA SER A 5 -18.64 12.66 6.15
C SER A 5 -17.82 13.88 6.55
N ASP A 6 -18.08 15.05 5.96
CA ASP A 6 -17.29 16.24 6.24
C ASP A 6 -17.74 16.91 7.53
N PRO A 7 -16.80 17.35 8.37
CA PRO A 7 -17.16 18.02 9.62
C PRO A 7 -17.71 19.44 9.37
N LEU A 8 -18.64 19.85 10.21
CA LEU A 8 -19.13 21.22 10.21
C LEU A 8 -18.12 22.12 10.93
N PRO A 9 -17.81 23.31 10.36
CA PRO A 9 -16.92 24.25 11.03
C PRO A 9 -17.44 24.64 12.42
N GLY A 10 -16.54 24.61 13.41
CA GLY A 10 -16.88 25.01 14.77
C GLY A 10 -17.66 24.00 15.59
N ASP A 11 -17.91 22.80 15.06
CA ASP A 11 -18.58 21.74 15.79
C ASP A 11 -17.60 21.15 16.84
N PRO A 12 -17.88 21.31 18.16
CA PRO A 12 -16.99 20.80 19.20
C PRO A 12 -16.78 19.29 19.16
N PHE A 13 -17.78 18.55 18.70
CA PHE A 13 -17.72 17.11 18.59
C PHE A 13 -16.75 16.70 17.46
N THR A 14 -16.78 17.41 16.35
CA THR A 14 -15.90 17.19 15.21
C THR A 14 -14.45 17.54 15.54
N GLU A 15 -14.24 18.67 16.22
CA GLU A 15 -12.90 19.05 16.68
C GLU A 15 -12.31 18.03 17.62
N ARG A 16 -13.12 17.50 18.51
CA ARG A 16 -12.73 16.47 19.46
C ARG A 16 -12.32 15.19 18.74
N ARG A 17 -13.06 14.78 17.70
CA ARG A 17 -12.72 13.62 16.88
C ARG A 17 -11.38 13.82 16.17
N SER A 18 -11.16 15.01 15.61
CA SER A 18 -9.91 15.33 14.90
C SER A 18 -8.68 15.24 15.78
N ARG A 19 -8.82 15.52 17.08
CA ARG A 19 -7.72 15.42 18.01
C ARG A 19 -7.44 13.99 18.48
N MET A 20 -8.38 13.08 18.28
CA MET A 20 -8.22 11.68 18.69
C MET A 20 -7.47 10.92 17.60
N ILE A 21 -8.16 10.29 16.70
CA ILE A 21 -7.54 9.56 15.60
C ILE A 21 -7.76 10.36 14.31
N LYS A 22 -6.66 10.81 13.71
CA LYS A 22 -6.73 11.69 12.54
C LYS A 22 -6.63 10.98 11.21
N ALA A 23 -5.85 9.91 11.16
CA ALA A 23 -5.54 9.26 9.90
C ALA A 23 -4.89 7.90 10.13
N MET A 24 -4.78 7.13 9.07
CA MET A 24 -3.89 5.97 9.04
C MET A 24 -2.53 6.45 8.58
N LYS A 25 -1.49 6.28 9.39
CA LYS A 25 -0.16 6.77 9.07
C LYS A 25 0.53 5.88 8.04
N PHE A 26 0.57 4.60 8.30
CA PHE A 26 1.14 3.61 7.38
C PHE A 26 0.60 2.22 7.67
N VAL A 27 0.80 1.32 6.73
CA VAL A 27 0.50 -0.10 6.85
C VAL A 27 1.81 -0.86 6.67
N SER A 28 2.09 -1.82 7.53
CA SER A 28 3.31 -2.64 7.44
C SER A 28 3.13 -3.81 6.50
N ILE A 29 4.09 -3.99 5.61
CA ILE A 29 4.18 -5.14 4.73
C ILE A 29 5.37 -5.96 5.19
N PRO A 30 5.15 -7.18 5.71
CA PRO A 30 6.24 -8.01 6.17
C PRO A 30 7.01 -8.59 4.99
N VAL A 31 8.33 -8.48 5.02
CA VAL A 31 9.21 -8.92 3.94
C VAL A 31 10.40 -9.68 4.51
N ARG A 32 10.94 -10.62 3.76
CA ARG A 32 12.13 -11.37 4.17
C ARG A 32 13.42 -10.63 3.84
N ASP A 33 13.44 -9.95 2.71
CA ASP A 33 14.61 -9.22 2.23
C ASP A 33 14.21 -7.78 1.95
N GLN A 34 14.54 -6.90 2.87
CA GLN A 34 14.15 -5.49 2.79
C GLN A 34 14.75 -4.77 1.57
N GLN A 35 15.99 -5.09 1.22
CA GLN A 35 16.63 -4.45 0.07
C GLN A 35 15.96 -4.85 -1.24
N ARG A 36 15.66 -6.13 -1.41
CA ARG A 36 14.94 -6.63 -2.58
C ARG A 36 13.53 -6.02 -2.66
N ALA A 37 12.85 -5.95 -1.52
CA ALA A 37 11.53 -5.32 -1.47
C ALA A 37 11.61 -3.84 -1.84
N LEU A 38 12.55 -3.11 -1.27
CA LEU A 38 12.75 -1.70 -1.57
C LEU A 38 12.94 -1.47 -3.08
N GLU A 39 13.77 -2.26 -3.72
CA GLU A 39 13.99 -2.17 -5.16
C GLU A 39 12.70 -2.41 -5.94
N PHE A 40 11.92 -3.41 -5.56
CA PHE A 40 10.66 -3.72 -6.22
C PHE A 40 9.66 -2.56 -6.13
N TYR A 41 9.41 -2.10 -4.91
CA TYR A 41 8.39 -1.06 -4.69
C TYR A 41 8.78 0.28 -5.29
N THR A 42 10.06 0.61 -5.33
CA THR A 42 10.50 1.89 -5.91
C THR A 42 10.66 1.81 -7.42
N THR A 43 11.31 0.79 -7.97
CA THR A 43 11.61 0.73 -9.40
C THR A 43 10.45 0.21 -10.23
N LYS A 44 9.66 -0.73 -9.72
CA LYS A 44 8.55 -1.31 -10.47
C LYS A 44 7.22 -0.64 -10.18
N LEU A 45 6.91 -0.36 -8.92
CA LEU A 45 5.66 0.28 -8.56
C LEU A 45 5.74 1.81 -8.52
N GLY A 46 6.95 2.37 -8.53
CA GLY A 46 7.13 3.82 -8.55
C GLY A 46 6.86 4.51 -7.21
N PHE A 47 6.91 3.78 -6.11
CA PHE A 47 6.75 4.37 -4.79
C PHE A 47 8.01 5.15 -4.41
N ARG A 48 7.87 6.18 -3.58
CA ARG A 48 9.00 7.03 -3.17
C ARG A 48 9.43 6.71 -1.75
N VAL A 49 10.73 6.79 -1.50
CA VAL A 49 11.29 6.59 -0.16
C VAL A 49 11.01 7.83 0.68
N VAL A 50 10.32 7.65 1.80
CA VAL A 50 10.11 8.69 2.81
C VAL A 50 11.18 8.60 3.87
N THR A 51 11.46 7.38 4.35
CA THR A 51 12.46 7.13 5.39
C THR A 51 13.13 5.78 5.11
N ASP A 52 14.43 5.73 5.28
CA ASP A 52 15.20 4.49 5.22
C ASP A 52 16.40 4.67 6.17
N GLN A 53 16.34 4.04 7.33
CA GLN A 53 17.38 4.21 8.36
C GLN A 53 17.49 2.95 9.21
N PRO A 54 18.66 2.74 9.85
CA PRO A 54 18.82 1.63 10.78
C PRO A 54 17.76 1.70 11.89
N PHE A 55 17.28 0.57 12.33
CA PHE A 55 16.27 0.53 13.38
C PHE A 55 16.69 -0.42 14.49
N SER A 56 16.35 -1.70 14.39
CA SER A 56 16.57 -2.68 15.45
C SER A 56 17.11 -3.98 14.88
N GLY A 57 18.16 -4.53 15.51
CA GLY A 57 18.78 -5.75 15.03
C GLY A 57 19.27 -5.58 13.59
N GLU A 58 18.86 -6.47 12.71
CA GLU A 58 19.23 -6.42 11.29
C GLU A 58 18.22 -5.69 10.43
N GLN A 59 17.10 -5.24 11.01
CA GLN A 59 16.07 -4.55 10.25
C GLN A 59 16.30 -3.05 10.19
N ARG A 60 16.00 -2.49 9.02
CA ARG A 60 15.93 -1.06 8.79
C ARG A 60 14.48 -0.61 8.95
N TRP A 61 14.28 0.67 9.26
CA TRP A 61 12.96 1.27 9.17
C TRP A 61 12.82 1.89 7.78
N ILE A 62 12.01 1.29 6.95
CA ILE A 62 11.79 1.75 5.58
C ILE A 62 10.32 2.12 5.44
N GLU A 63 10.08 3.38 5.15
CA GLU A 63 8.74 3.91 4.92
C GLU A 63 8.66 4.49 3.51
N LEU A 64 7.61 4.09 2.78
CA LEU A 64 7.42 4.50 1.39
C LEU A 64 6.12 5.29 1.26
N GLY A 65 6.14 6.28 0.39
CA GLY A 65 4.95 7.03 0.00
C GLY A 65 4.33 6.43 -1.26
N VAL A 66 3.02 6.42 -1.30
CA VAL A 66 2.23 5.83 -2.39
C VAL A 66 1.43 6.94 -3.07
N GLY A 67 1.88 7.37 -4.26
CA GLY A 67 1.20 8.42 -5.01
C GLY A 67 0.91 9.63 -4.14
N ARG A 68 -0.35 10.06 -4.11
CA ARG A 68 -0.80 11.19 -3.29
C ARG A 68 -1.47 10.75 -1.98
N SER A 69 -1.40 9.46 -1.66
CA SER A 69 -1.99 8.95 -0.44
C SER A 69 -1.33 9.55 0.80
N GLY A 70 -2.11 9.91 1.79
CA GLY A 70 -1.61 10.30 3.11
C GLY A 70 -1.15 9.11 3.95
N THR A 71 -1.53 7.90 3.54
CA THR A 71 -1.13 6.66 4.20
C THR A 71 0.01 6.03 3.41
N GLY A 72 1.13 5.78 4.07
CA GLY A 72 2.27 5.11 3.47
C GLY A 72 2.28 3.62 3.74
N ILE A 73 3.35 2.98 3.31
CA ILE A 73 3.64 1.59 3.66
C ILE A 73 5.02 1.51 4.29
N THR A 74 5.22 0.52 5.16
CA THR A 74 6.54 0.21 5.69
C THR A 74 6.94 -1.18 5.24
N LEU A 75 8.21 -1.35 4.89
CA LEU A 75 8.78 -2.66 4.57
C LEU A 75 9.49 -3.16 5.82
N PHE A 76 8.70 -3.68 6.74
CA PHE A 76 9.18 -4.06 8.06
C PHE A 76 8.36 -5.23 8.59
N THR A 77 9.05 -6.22 9.17
CA THR A 77 8.39 -7.38 9.78
C THR A 77 8.49 -7.28 11.29
N PRO A 78 7.38 -6.91 11.98
CA PRO A 78 7.40 -6.89 13.44
C PRO A 78 7.72 -8.28 14.01
N PRO A 79 8.43 -8.37 15.13
CA PRO A 79 8.71 -9.66 15.77
C PRO A 79 7.41 -10.45 16.00
N GLY A 80 7.42 -11.72 15.63
CA GLY A 80 6.26 -12.59 15.76
C GLY A 80 5.31 -12.57 14.57
N HIS A 81 5.59 -11.76 13.54
CA HIS A 81 4.73 -11.63 12.36
C HIS A 81 5.34 -12.24 11.09
N GLU A 82 6.38 -13.04 11.22
CA GLU A 82 7.08 -13.62 10.09
C GLU A 82 6.19 -14.54 9.25
N GLU A 83 5.17 -15.13 9.85
CA GLU A 83 4.22 -16.00 9.14
C GLU A 83 3.31 -15.24 8.19
N ARG A 84 3.21 -13.93 8.34
CA ARG A 84 2.39 -13.09 7.45
C ARG A 84 3.05 -12.86 6.10
N VAL A 85 4.37 -13.10 5.99
CA VAL A 85 5.08 -12.94 4.73
C VAL A 85 4.51 -13.90 3.69
N GLY A 86 4.19 -13.37 2.51
CA GLY A 86 3.69 -14.18 1.41
C GLY A 86 2.19 -14.47 1.45
N THR A 87 1.42 -13.69 2.20
CA THR A 87 -0.02 -13.87 2.31
C THR A 87 -0.78 -12.76 1.58
N PHE A 88 -2.10 -12.93 1.45
CA PHE A 88 -2.97 -11.87 0.94
C PHE A 88 -3.06 -10.77 1.98
N THR A 89 -2.68 -9.55 1.61
CA THR A 89 -2.56 -8.44 2.55
C THR A 89 -3.89 -7.75 2.86
N GLY A 90 -4.87 -7.88 1.98
CA GLY A 90 -6.11 -7.11 2.07
C GLY A 90 -5.96 -5.65 1.66
N ILE A 91 -4.78 -5.26 1.17
CA ILE A 91 -4.51 -3.89 0.74
C ILE A 91 -4.92 -3.75 -0.72
N SER A 92 -5.65 -2.67 -1.02
CA SER A 92 -6.06 -2.34 -2.38
C SER A 92 -5.42 -1.02 -2.80
N PHE A 93 -4.78 -1.05 -3.96
CA PHE A 93 -4.28 0.15 -4.60
C PHE A 93 -5.23 0.58 -5.72
N VAL A 94 -5.30 1.87 -5.99
CA VAL A 94 -6.15 2.42 -7.04
C VAL A 94 -5.31 2.81 -8.25
N ALA A 95 -5.76 2.46 -9.43
CA ALA A 95 -5.19 2.93 -10.68
C ALA A 95 -6.29 3.52 -11.55
N ASP A 96 -5.96 4.57 -12.30
CA ASP A 96 -6.92 5.21 -13.22
C ASP A 96 -7.32 4.24 -14.34
N ASP A 97 -6.36 3.46 -14.83
CA ASP A 97 -6.58 2.46 -15.86
C ASP A 97 -5.90 1.15 -15.43
N VAL A 98 -6.70 0.23 -14.88
CA VAL A 98 -6.18 -1.03 -14.34
C VAL A 98 -5.53 -1.88 -15.44
N LYS A 99 -6.14 -1.94 -16.62
CA LYS A 99 -5.60 -2.77 -17.72
C LYS A 99 -4.28 -2.23 -18.25
N ALA A 100 -4.17 -0.92 -18.39
CA ALA A 100 -2.92 -0.30 -18.83
C ALA A 100 -1.82 -0.48 -17.77
N THR A 101 -2.16 -0.30 -16.52
CA THR A 101 -1.23 -0.51 -15.41
C THR A 101 -0.77 -1.95 -15.33
N TRP A 102 -1.68 -2.89 -15.51
CA TRP A 102 -1.35 -4.31 -15.55
C TRP A 102 -0.34 -4.62 -16.66
N ARG A 103 -0.56 -4.11 -17.88
CA ARG A 103 0.36 -4.35 -18.99
C ARG A 103 1.75 -3.80 -18.70
N GLU A 104 1.80 -2.61 -18.14
CA GLU A 104 3.07 -1.96 -17.79
C GLU A 104 3.81 -2.73 -16.70
N LEU A 105 3.14 -3.10 -15.62
CA LEU A 105 3.75 -3.82 -14.52
C LEU A 105 4.14 -5.24 -14.93
N ALA A 106 3.30 -5.93 -15.69
CA ALA A 106 3.64 -7.26 -16.20
C ALA A 106 4.88 -7.22 -17.11
N ALA A 107 5.01 -6.18 -17.93
CA ALA A 107 6.19 -5.99 -18.76
C ALA A 107 7.47 -5.77 -17.96
N LYS A 108 7.34 -5.24 -16.74
CA LYS A 108 8.45 -5.07 -15.80
C LYS A 108 8.73 -6.33 -14.97
N GLY A 109 7.97 -7.40 -15.19
CA GLY A 109 8.17 -8.65 -14.47
C GLY A 109 7.37 -8.80 -13.19
N VAL A 110 6.40 -7.92 -12.91
CA VAL A 110 5.51 -8.09 -11.77
C VAL A 110 4.59 -9.28 -12.00
N VAL A 111 4.52 -10.17 -11.02
CA VAL A 111 3.68 -11.37 -11.10
C VAL A 111 2.24 -11.03 -10.78
N PHE A 112 1.32 -11.37 -11.67
CA PHE A 112 -0.11 -11.22 -11.43
C PHE A 112 -0.73 -12.58 -11.12
N ILE A 113 -1.38 -12.66 -9.95
CA ILE A 113 -2.14 -13.83 -9.51
C ILE A 113 -3.47 -13.88 -10.23
N GLN A 114 -4.07 -12.71 -10.45
CA GLN A 114 -5.28 -12.55 -11.22
C GLN A 114 -5.11 -11.40 -12.20
N GLU A 115 -5.33 -11.66 -13.48
CA GLU A 115 -5.36 -10.62 -14.50
C GLU A 115 -6.59 -9.72 -14.32
N PRO A 116 -6.61 -8.52 -14.94
CA PRO A 116 -7.75 -7.62 -14.81
C PRO A 116 -9.07 -8.29 -15.15
N LYS A 117 -10.03 -8.16 -14.23
CA LYS A 117 -11.37 -8.72 -14.37
C LYS A 117 -12.38 -7.59 -14.17
N GLU A 118 -13.29 -7.47 -15.12
CA GLU A 118 -14.36 -6.49 -15.05
C GLU A 118 -15.53 -7.05 -14.25
N GLU A 119 -15.95 -6.28 -13.26
CA GLU A 119 -17.13 -6.56 -12.45
C GLU A 119 -18.10 -5.38 -12.57
N GLY A 120 -19.33 -5.54 -12.09
CA GLY A 120 -20.31 -4.47 -12.15
C GLY A 120 -19.90 -3.21 -11.40
N TRP A 121 -19.00 -3.34 -10.43
CA TRP A 121 -18.50 -2.24 -9.60
C TRP A 121 -17.18 -1.67 -10.11
N GLY A 122 -16.52 -2.28 -11.08
CA GLY A 122 -15.25 -1.82 -11.62
C GLY A 122 -14.34 -2.94 -12.06
N THR A 123 -13.10 -2.61 -12.32
CA THR A 123 -12.07 -3.55 -12.77
C THR A 123 -11.06 -3.78 -11.66
N SER A 124 -10.65 -5.03 -11.45
CA SER A 124 -9.62 -5.35 -10.46
C SER A 124 -8.69 -6.44 -10.94
N ALA A 125 -7.49 -6.45 -10.38
CA ALA A 125 -6.46 -7.46 -10.59
C ALA A 125 -5.79 -7.74 -9.26
N ILE A 126 -5.02 -8.83 -9.18
CA ILE A 126 -4.24 -9.16 -7.99
C ILE A 126 -2.80 -9.40 -8.41
N PHE A 127 -1.86 -8.72 -7.79
CA PHE A 127 -0.45 -8.92 -8.06
C PHE A 127 0.31 -9.27 -6.77
N ALA A 128 1.51 -9.78 -6.93
CA ALA A 128 2.36 -10.18 -5.82
C ALA A 128 3.69 -9.44 -5.86
N ASP A 129 4.23 -9.16 -4.66
CA ASP A 129 5.59 -8.67 -4.52
C ASP A 129 6.60 -9.86 -4.52
N PRO A 130 7.93 -9.61 -4.44
CA PRO A 130 8.92 -10.69 -4.47
C PRO A 130 8.79 -11.70 -3.35
N ASP A 131 8.19 -11.33 -2.22
CA ASP A 131 7.97 -12.24 -1.10
C ASP A 131 6.64 -13.00 -1.20
N GLY A 132 5.85 -12.74 -2.25
CA GLY A 132 4.55 -13.37 -2.43
C GLY A 132 3.41 -12.65 -1.74
N ASN A 133 3.65 -11.49 -1.14
CA ASN A 133 2.57 -10.69 -0.56
C ASN A 133 1.64 -10.22 -1.68
N GLN A 134 0.34 -10.41 -1.51
CA GLN A 134 -0.64 -10.14 -2.56
C GLN A 134 -1.43 -8.88 -2.30
N PHE A 135 -1.67 -8.13 -3.36
CA PHE A 135 -2.38 -6.84 -3.32
C PHE A 135 -3.44 -6.80 -4.41
N VAL A 136 -4.53 -6.09 -4.13
CA VAL A 136 -5.52 -5.78 -5.15
C VAL A 136 -5.12 -4.49 -5.86
N LEU A 137 -5.25 -4.49 -7.19
CA LEU A 137 -5.16 -3.30 -8.01
C LEU A 137 -6.55 -3.06 -8.57
N GLY A 138 -7.17 -1.94 -8.23
CA GLY A 138 -8.55 -1.69 -8.59
C GLY A 138 -8.78 -0.32 -9.19
N SER A 139 -9.90 -0.18 -9.90
CA SER A 139 -10.38 1.12 -10.37
C SER A 139 -10.95 1.91 -9.20
N GLY A 140 -10.81 3.23 -9.28
CA GLY A 140 -11.32 4.11 -8.23
C GLY A 140 -12.82 4.32 -8.29
#